data_ee660273cddfcf8f2862607936d2b60e
#
_entry.id   ee660273cddfcf8f2862607936d2b60e
#
_cell.length_a   1.000
_cell.length_b   1.000
_cell.length_c   1.000
_cell.angle_alpha   90.00
_cell.angle_beta   90.00
_cell.angle_gamma   90.00
#
_symmetry.space_group_name_H-M   'P 1'
#
loop_
_entity.id
_entity.type
_entity.pdbx_description
1 polymer ?
#
loop_
_entity_poly.entity_id
_entity_poly.type
_entity_poly.pdbx_seq_one_letter_code
_entity_poly.pdbx_strand_id
1 'polypeptide(L)'
;RATGELAKTDAIDARLLALMARLLVDRLRPHVAPQAWQRELRDWLRRRGQIVMTLQAQKQQAAMAPSAVRTLTLRTIAALARELKAVEQAINGLIKQHATPAVCSSKGLGPVFQASMLALLPELGELSRREIAKLVGVAPMNRDSGQGQGKRRIHGGRAPVRVALYMATLSAVRWDPWTDQPFVDIRTP
;
A
#
# COMPACT_ATOMS: atom_id res chain seq x y z
N ARG A 1 5.53 22.19 -17.91
CA ARG A 1 5.49 23.68 -17.66
C ARG A 1 6.87 24.29 -17.66
N ALA A 2 7.92 23.54 -17.29
CA ALA A 2 9.30 24.05 -17.30
C ALA A 2 9.85 24.39 -18.69
N THR A 3 9.29 23.83 -19.76
CA THR A 3 9.68 24.07 -21.16
C THR A 3 8.81 25.12 -21.87
N GLY A 4 7.83 25.73 -21.19
CA GLY A 4 6.90 26.70 -21.76
C GLY A 4 5.81 26.11 -22.64
N GLU A 5 5.83 24.82 -22.95
CA GLU A 5 4.81 24.15 -23.74
C GLU A 5 3.61 23.77 -22.88
N LEU A 6 2.45 24.33 -23.19
CA LEU A 6 1.18 24.08 -22.48
C LEU A 6 0.32 23.01 -23.16
N ALA A 7 0.58 22.72 -24.44
CA ALA A 7 -0.12 21.68 -25.17
C ALA A 7 0.30 20.29 -24.68
N LYS A 8 -0.65 19.38 -24.52
CA LYS A 8 -0.41 18.00 -24.17
C LYS A 8 -0.67 17.12 -25.38
N THR A 9 0.42 16.63 -25.99
CA THR A 9 0.38 15.65 -27.07
C THR A 9 1.39 14.54 -26.79
N ASP A 10 1.13 13.36 -27.30
CA ASP A 10 2.02 12.20 -27.12
C ASP A 10 3.44 12.49 -27.64
N ALA A 11 3.56 13.28 -28.72
CA ALA A 11 4.87 13.67 -29.26
C ALA A 11 5.66 14.57 -28.32
N ILE A 12 5.00 15.50 -27.62
CA ILE A 12 5.63 16.38 -26.63
C ILE A 12 6.02 15.57 -25.42
N ASP A 13 5.15 14.70 -24.93
CA ASP A 13 5.42 13.82 -23.79
C ASP A 13 6.60 12.89 -24.10
N ALA A 14 6.67 12.29 -25.29
CA ALA A 14 7.80 11.45 -25.72
C ALA A 14 9.13 12.23 -25.76
N ARG A 15 9.14 13.47 -26.28
CA ARG A 15 10.35 14.32 -26.27
C ARG A 15 10.78 14.70 -24.86
N LEU A 16 9.85 15.03 -23.98
CA LEU A 16 10.14 15.34 -22.57
C LEU A 16 10.70 14.12 -21.84
N LEU A 17 10.13 12.94 -22.04
CA LEU A 17 10.64 11.69 -21.48
C LEU A 17 12.05 11.37 -21.97
N ALA A 18 12.31 11.53 -23.28
CA ALA A 18 13.64 11.32 -23.87
C ALA A 18 14.67 12.31 -23.30
N LEU A 19 14.30 13.60 -23.17
CA LEU A 19 15.16 14.61 -22.57
C LEU A 19 15.43 14.30 -21.08
N MET A 20 14.40 13.92 -20.34
CA MET A 20 14.51 13.55 -18.93
C MET A 20 15.41 12.32 -18.75
N ALA A 21 15.26 11.29 -19.59
CA ALA A 21 16.10 10.10 -19.56
C ALA A 21 17.57 10.46 -19.80
N ARG A 22 17.86 11.36 -20.77
CA ARG A 22 19.23 11.80 -21.07
C ARG A 22 19.85 12.63 -19.96
N LEU A 23 19.08 13.55 -19.33
CA LEU A 23 19.59 14.45 -18.30
C LEU A 23 19.73 13.78 -16.92
N LEU A 24 18.97 12.72 -16.68
CA LEU A 24 18.91 12.07 -15.38
C LEU A 24 19.41 10.63 -15.39
N VAL A 25 20.13 10.21 -16.46
CA VAL A 25 20.58 8.83 -16.63
C VAL A 25 21.30 8.27 -15.40
N ASP A 26 22.17 9.07 -14.78
CA ASP A 26 22.93 8.67 -13.59
C ASP A 26 22.10 8.66 -12.29
N ARG A 27 20.89 9.21 -12.33
CA ARG A 27 19.98 9.28 -11.18
C ARG A 27 18.77 8.35 -11.33
N LEU A 28 18.51 7.88 -12.53
CA LEU A 28 17.41 6.96 -12.80
C LEU A 28 17.82 5.54 -12.41
N ARG A 29 16.98 4.88 -11.65
CA ARG A 29 17.13 3.45 -11.37
C ARG A 29 16.40 2.67 -12.46
N PRO A 30 17.06 1.69 -13.11
CA PRO A 30 16.37 0.83 -14.07
C PRO A 30 15.17 0.15 -13.41
N HIS A 31 14.06 0.10 -14.13
CA HIS A 31 12.89 -0.61 -13.65
C HIS A 31 13.14 -2.12 -13.73
N VAL A 32 13.17 -2.78 -12.59
CA VAL A 32 13.19 -4.24 -12.51
C VAL A 32 11.74 -4.73 -12.60
N ALA A 33 11.47 -5.52 -13.64
CA ALA A 33 10.14 -6.09 -13.81
C ALA A 33 9.81 -7.03 -12.64
N PRO A 34 8.63 -6.90 -12.01
CA PRO A 34 8.25 -7.80 -10.92
C PRO A 34 8.14 -9.23 -11.42
N GLN A 35 8.55 -10.17 -10.60
CA GLN A 35 8.43 -11.60 -10.88
C GLN A 35 6.97 -12.02 -11.06
N ALA A 36 6.74 -13.15 -11.73
CA ALA A 36 5.38 -13.63 -12.03
C ALA A 36 4.52 -13.77 -10.77
N TRP A 37 5.07 -14.39 -9.71
CA TRP A 37 4.37 -14.55 -8.43
C TRP A 37 4.04 -13.21 -7.72
N GLN A 38 4.90 -12.18 -7.89
CA GLN A 38 4.62 -10.85 -7.34
C GLN A 38 3.45 -10.17 -8.06
N ARG A 39 3.35 -10.36 -9.38
CA ARG A 39 2.20 -9.87 -10.17
C ARG A 39 0.92 -10.57 -9.75
N GLU A 40 0.96 -11.90 -9.65
CA GLU A 40 -0.15 -12.71 -9.17
C GLU A 40 -0.59 -12.28 -7.77
N LEU A 41 0.33 -12.08 -6.83
CA LEU A 41 0.04 -11.62 -5.49
C LEU A 41 -0.61 -10.22 -5.48
N ARG A 42 -0.21 -9.31 -6.39
CA ARG A 42 -0.88 -8.00 -6.59
C ARG A 42 -2.33 -8.16 -7.06
N ASP A 43 -2.57 -9.09 -7.95
CA ASP A 43 -3.91 -9.32 -8.49
C ASP A 43 -4.82 -9.92 -7.42
N TRP A 44 -4.33 -10.86 -6.61
CA TRP A 44 -5.05 -11.38 -5.45
C TRP A 44 -5.34 -10.29 -4.40
N LEU A 45 -4.39 -9.42 -4.09
CA LEU A 45 -4.61 -8.29 -3.18
C LEU A 45 -5.66 -7.32 -3.72
N ARG A 46 -5.65 -7.03 -5.02
CA ARG A 46 -6.67 -6.20 -5.68
C ARG A 46 -8.04 -6.85 -5.59
N ARG A 47 -8.15 -8.14 -5.90
CA ARG A 47 -9.40 -8.90 -5.81
C ARG A 47 -9.93 -8.91 -4.38
N ARG A 48 -9.06 -9.18 -3.41
CA ARG A 48 -9.42 -9.09 -1.99
C ARG A 48 -10.01 -7.73 -1.63
N GLY A 49 -9.38 -6.65 -2.04
CA GLY A 49 -9.87 -5.29 -1.79
C GLY A 49 -11.28 -5.06 -2.35
N GLN A 50 -11.53 -5.50 -3.60
CA GLN A 50 -12.84 -5.42 -4.24
C GLN A 50 -13.91 -6.19 -3.44
N ILE A 51 -13.62 -7.43 -3.05
CA ILE A 51 -14.57 -8.25 -2.28
C ILE A 51 -14.87 -7.60 -0.91
N VAL A 52 -13.86 -7.11 -0.21
CA VAL A 52 -14.04 -6.44 1.10
C VAL A 52 -14.92 -5.21 0.96
N MET A 53 -14.71 -4.37 -0.04
CA MET A 53 -15.55 -3.18 -0.30
C MET A 53 -17.00 -3.58 -0.60
N THR A 54 -17.20 -4.57 -1.48
CA THR A 54 -18.54 -5.07 -1.83
C THR A 54 -19.22 -5.69 -0.62
N LEU A 55 -18.50 -6.49 0.17
CA LEU A 55 -19.02 -7.11 1.38
C LEU A 55 -19.47 -6.07 2.40
N GLN A 56 -18.70 -5.00 2.58
CA GLN A 56 -19.05 -3.91 3.48
C GLN A 56 -20.32 -3.17 3.00
N ALA A 57 -20.41 -2.87 1.72
CA ALA A 57 -21.60 -2.25 1.13
C ALA A 57 -22.84 -3.13 1.32
N GLN A 58 -22.71 -4.44 1.04
CA GLN A 58 -23.82 -5.39 1.23
C GLN A 58 -24.26 -5.51 2.69
N LYS A 59 -23.32 -5.48 3.65
CA LYS A 59 -23.64 -5.47 5.09
C LYS A 59 -24.41 -4.22 5.49
N GLN A 60 -24.03 -3.05 5.00
CA GLN A 60 -24.74 -1.80 5.26
C GLN A 60 -26.16 -1.84 4.66
N GLN A 61 -26.30 -2.32 3.42
CA GLN A 61 -27.60 -2.49 2.77
C GLN A 61 -28.50 -3.48 3.55
N ALA A 62 -27.94 -4.62 3.98
CA ALA A 62 -28.70 -5.60 4.75
C ALA A 62 -29.23 -5.07 6.07
N ALA A 63 -28.52 -4.13 6.72
CA ALA A 63 -28.95 -3.52 7.98
C ALA A 63 -30.22 -2.67 7.79
N MET A 64 -30.39 -2.07 6.61
CA MET A 64 -31.51 -1.19 6.26
C MET A 64 -32.59 -1.89 5.41
N ALA A 65 -32.37 -3.13 5.00
CA ALA A 65 -33.25 -3.85 4.07
C ALA A 65 -34.52 -4.32 4.76
N PRO A 66 -35.71 -4.19 4.11
CA PRO A 66 -36.94 -4.84 4.51
C PRO A 66 -36.79 -6.37 4.61
N SER A 67 -37.58 -7.01 5.46
CA SER A 67 -37.50 -8.46 5.71
C SER A 67 -37.58 -9.31 4.43
N ALA A 68 -38.42 -8.90 3.49
CA ALA A 68 -38.64 -9.61 2.23
C ALA A 68 -37.37 -9.77 1.38
N VAL A 69 -36.50 -8.76 1.36
CA VAL A 69 -35.27 -8.79 0.53
C VAL A 69 -34.01 -9.11 1.34
N ARG A 70 -34.08 -8.98 2.66
CA ARG A 70 -32.93 -9.16 3.58
C ARG A 70 -32.32 -10.56 3.46
N THR A 71 -33.14 -11.59 3.27
CA THR A 71 -32.67 -12.98 3.11
C THR A 71 -31.77 -13.14 1.88
N LEU A 72 -32.12 -12.51 0.75
CA LEU A 72 -31.30 -12.52 -0.46
C LEU A 72 -29.97 -11.82 -0.26
N THR A 73 -30.00 -10.63 0.38
CA THR A 73 -28.78 -9.87 0.69
C THR A 73 -27.84 -10.67 1.62
N LEU A 74 -28.38 -11.37 2.61
CA LEU A 74 -27.59 -12.23 3.50
C LEU A 74 -26.95 -13.41 2.75
N ARG A 75 -27.64 -14.00 1.77
CA ARG A 75 -27.04 -15.03 0.90
C ARG A 75 -25.86 -14.49 0.07
N THR A 76 -25.99 -13.28 -0.47
CA THR A 76 -24.89 -12.60 -1.18
C THR A 76 -23.71 -12.35 -0.27
N ILE A 77 -23.95 -11.88 0.96
CA ILE A 77 -22.90 -11.69 1.98
C ILE A 77 -22.18 -13.01 2.27
N ALA A 78 -22.93 -14.11 2.45
CA ALA A 78 -22.34 -15.43 2.69
C ALA A 78 -21.51 -15.94 1.51
N ALA A 79 -21.93 -15.67 0.28
CA ALA A 79 -21.17 -16.02 -0.93
C ALA A 79 -19.86 -15.23 -1.01
N LEU A 80 -19.93 -13.92 -0.82
CA LEU A 80 -18.74 -13.04 -0.80
C LEU A 80 -17.77 -13.41 0.32
N ALA A 81 -18.25 -13.80 1.49
CA ALA A 81 -17.40 -14.25 2.59
C ALA A 81 -16.63 -15.54 2.26
N ARG A 82 -17.27 -16.48 1.56
CA ARG A 82 -16.61 -17.70 1.06
C ARG A 82 -15.56 -17.37 0.01
N GLU A 83 -15.85 -16.48 -0.91
CA GLU A 83 -14.91 -16.02 -1.93
C GLU A 83 -13.70 -15.29 -1.30
N LEU A 84 -13.94 -14.45 -0.30
CA LEU A 84 -12.89 -13.79 0.46
C LEU A 84 -11.94 -14.80 1.10
N LYS A 85 -12.48 -15.83 1.73
CA LYS A 85 -11.69 -16.91 2.35
C LYS A 85 -10.82 -17.64 1.31
N ALA A 86 -11.35 -17.94 0.13
CA ALA A 86 -10.60 -18.58 -0.95
C ALA A 86 -9.44 -17.69 -1.44
N VAL A 87 -9.69 -16.39 -1.62
CA VAL A 87 -8.64 -15.42 -2.00
C VAL A 87 -7.57 -15.32 -0.92
N GLU A 88 -7.95 -15.28 0.35
CA GLU A 88 -6.99 -15.25 1.48
C GLU A 88 -6.16 -16.53 1.58
N GLN A 89 -6.72 -17.68 1.24
CA GLN A 89 -5.98 -18.93 1.14
C GLN A 89 -4.94 -18.91 0.01
N ALA A 90 -5.30 -18.38 -1.17
CA ALA A 90 -4.36 -18.22 -2.28
C ALA A 90 -3.21 -17.26 -1.91
N ILE A 91 -3.50 -16.13 -1.28
CA ILE A 91 -2.50 -15.18 -0.77
C ILE A 91 -1.56 -15.88 0.22
N ASN A 92 -2.10 -16.63 1.18
CA ASN A 92 -1.30 -17.35 2.17
C ASN A 92 -0.41 -18.43 1.54
N GLY A 93 -0.89 -19.10 0.48
CA GLY A 93 -0.12 -20.05 -0.30
C GLY A 93 1.13 -19.41 -0.91
N LEU A 94 0.96 -18.28 -1.58
CA LEU A 94 2.06 -17.52 -2.19
C LEU A 94 3.05 -16.97 -1.15
N ILE A 95 2.54 -16.46 -0.01
CA ILE A 95 3.40 -16.00 1.08
C ILE A 95 4.28 -17.15 1.58
N LYS A 96 3.71 -18.33 1.86
CA LYS A 96 4.48 -19.50 2.34
C LYS A 96 5.59 -19.93 1.39
N GLN A 97 5.38 -19.76 0.09
CA GLN A 97 6.36 -20.14 -0.94
C GLN A 97 7.49 -19.12 -1.10
N HIS A 98 7.21 -17.83 -0.87
CA HIS A 98 8.11 -16.75 -1.27
C HIS A 98 8.53 -15.80 -0.14
N ALA A 99 7.92 -15.89 1.04
CA ALA A 99 8.25 -14.99 2.14
C ALA A 99 9.58 -15.36 2.80
N THR A 100 10.37 -14.33 3.06
CA THR A 100 11.59 -14.47 3.88
C THR A 100 11.24 -14.41 5.37
N PRO A 101 12.04 -15.05 6.24
CA PRO A 101 11.82 -15.02 7.69
C PRO A 101 11.69 -13.59 8.26
N ALA A 102 12.40 -12.64 7.69
CA ALA A 102 12.40 -11.25 8.13
C ALA A 102 11.00 -10.57 8.00
N VAL A 103 10.18 -10.98 7.04
CA VAL A 103 8.83 -10.45 6.82
C VAL A 103 7.79 -11.16 7.70
N CYS A 104 8.07 -12.40 8.10
CA CYS A 104 7.12 -13.27 8.82
C CYS A 104 7.27 -13.25 10.33
N SER A 105 8.38 -12.77 10.90
CA SER A 105 8.76 -13.02 12.29
C SER A 105 8.11 -12.09 13.33
N SER A 106 7.50 -10.98 12.92
CA SER A 106 6.97 -10.00 13.87
C SER A 106 5.51 -10.26 14.21
N LYS A 107 5.18 -10.28 15.50
CA LYS A 107 3.81 -10.37 16.00
C LYS A 107 3.00 -9.14 15.53
N GLY A 108 1.74 -9.34 15.15
CA GLY A 108 0.87 -8.27 14.67
C GLY A 108 0.96 -8.00 13.16
N LEU A 109 1.94 -8.54 12.45
CA LEU A 109 2.07 -8.42 11.00
C LEU A 109 1.30 -9.55 10.29
N GLY A 110 0.02 -9.33 10.06
CA GLY A 110 -0.87 -10.32 9.42
C GLY A 110 -0.55 -10.58 7.94
N PRO A 111 -1.16 -11.63 7.35
CA PRO A 111 -0.87 -12.07 5.98
C PRO A 111 -1.07 -10.98 4.92
N VAL A 112 -2.07 -10.12 5.09
CA VAL A 112 -2.34 -9.02 4.14
C VAL A 112 -1.21 -7.99 4.15
N PHE A 113 -0.62 -7.71 5.32
CA PHE A 113 0.55 -6.85 5.43
C PHE A 113 1.74 -7.50 4.73
N GLN A 114 2.05 -8.76 5.03
CA GLN A 114 3.15 -9.50 4.42
C GLN A 114 3.02 -9.53 2.89
N ALA A 115 1.83 -9.86 2.38
CA ALA A 115 1.54 -9.84 0.96
C ALA A 115 1.76 -8.45 0.35
N SER A 116 1.33 -7.40 1.03
CA SER A 116 1.49 -6.02 0.56
C SER A 116 2.96 -5.62 0.48
N MET A 117 3.79 -6.01 1.45
CA MET A 117 5.23 -5.76 1.42
C MET A 117 5.89 -6.50 0.25
N LEU A 118 5.64 -7.79 0.11
CA LEU A 118 6.24 -8.64 -0.93
C LEU A 118 5.83 -8.21 -2.35
N ALA A 119 4.56 -7.85 -2.53
CA ALA A 119 4.04 -7.51 -3.85
C ALA A 119 4.29 -6.05 -4.25
N LEU A 120 4.19 -5.11 -3.30
CA LEU A 120 4.15 -3.67 -3.59
C LEU A 120 5.41 -2.92 -3.20
N LEU A 121 6.35 -3.57 -2.52
CA LEU A 121 7.61 -2.97 -2.08
C LEU A 121 8.80 -3.90 -2.38
N PRO A 122 9.06 -4.21 -3.67
CA PRO A 122 10.15 -5.11 -4.05
C PRO A 122 11.53 -4.57 -3.65
N GLU A 123 11.66 -3.26 -3.43
CA GLU A 123 12.90 -2.61 -3.02
C GLU A 123 13.22 -2.81 -1.52
N LEU A 124 12.37 -3.52 -0.79
CA LEU A 124 12.58 -3.81 0.63
C LEU A 124 13.82 -4.72 0.81
N GLY A 125 14.80 -4.22 1.52
CA GLY A 125 16.10 -4.90 1.70
C GLY A 125 17.22 -4.33 0.79
N GLU A 126 16.88 -3.63 -0.29
CA GLU A 126 17.85 -3.02 -1.20
C GLU A 126 18.08 -1.53 -0.89
N LEU A 127 17.04 -0.84 -0.42
CA LEU A 127 17.08 0.57 -0.11
C LEU A 127 17.29 0.82 1.39
N SER A 128 17.90 1.97 1.69
CA SER A 128 18.04 2.45 3.07
C SER A 128 16.66 2.74 3.71
N ARG A 129 16.59 2.71 5.05
CA ARG A 129 15.36 3.02 5.81
C ARG A 129 14.75 4.38 5.42
N ARG A 130 15.59 5.40 5.15
CA ARG A 130 15.14 6.75 4.76
C ARG A 130 14.52 6.74 3.35
N GLU A 131 15.10 6.01 2.43
CA GLU A 131 14.58 5.86 1.06
C GLU A 131 13.26 5.10 1.05
N ILE A 132 13.17 4.00 1.80
CA ILE A 132 11.92 3.25 1.96
C ILE A 132 10.82 4.13 2.57
N ALA A 133 11.13 4.90 3.62
CA ALA A 133 10.15 5.80 4.23
C ALA A 133 9.63 6.87 3.26
N LYS A 134 10.50 7.40 2.39
CA LYS A 134 10.11 8.34 1.31
C LYS A 134 9.26 7.62 0.25
N LEU A 135 9.67 6.42 -0.18
CA LEU A 135 8.99 5.65 -1.21
C LEU A 135 7.57 5.24 -0.77
N VAL A 136 7.41 4.88 0.48
CA VAL A 136 6.11 4.57 1.08
C VAL A 136 5.27 5.82 1.33
N GLY A 137 5.92 6.98 1.53
CA GLY A 137 5.26 8.25 1.80
C GLY A 137 4.91 8.43 3.29
N VAL A 138 5.74 7.89 4.18
CA VAL A 138 5.66 8.11 5.65
C VAL A 138 6.72 9.07 6.16
N ALA A 139 7.72 9.43 5.34
CA ALA A 139 8.69 10.44 5.68
C ALA A 139 8.08 11.85 5.54
N PRO A 140 8.18 12.72 6.58
CA PRO A 140 7.74 14.10 6.47
C PRO A 140 8.63 14.84 5.45
N MET A 141 7.99 15.49 4.48
CA MET A 141 8.70 16.31 3.49
C MET A 141 8.75 17.78 3.92
N ASN A 142 9.87 18.41 3.69
CA ASN A 142 10.04 19.85 3.90
C ASN A 142 9.16 20.60 2.89
N ARG A 143 8.57 21.67 3.36
CA ARG A 143 7.80 22.61 2.55
C ARG A 143 8.30 24.02 2.81
N ASP A 144 9.63 24.17 2.75
CA ASP A 144 10.29 25.43 3.01
C ASP A 144 10.33 26.23 1.69
N SER A 145 9.93 27.49 1.71
CA SER A 145 10.02 28.40 0.58
C SER A 145 10.46 29.79 1.06
N GLY A 146 11.56 30.29 0.54
CA GLY A 146 12.13 31.58 0.94
C GLY A 146 12.47 31.60 2.44
N GLN A 147 12.01 32.64 3.16
CA GLN A 147 12.20 32.79 4.60
C GLN A 147 11.19 32.02 5.47
N GLY A 148 10.23 31.33 4.87
CA GLY A 148 9.15 30.64 5.57
C GLY A 148 9.45 29.14 5.76
N GLN A 149 9.46 28.66 7.01
CA GLN A 149 9.47 27.24 7.31
C GLN A 149 8.03 26.71 7.37
N GLY A 150 7.62 25.93 6.37
CA GLY A 150 6.31 25.30 6.31
C GLY A 150 6.22 24.07 7.23
N LYS A 151 5.00 23.77 7.72
CA LYS A 151 4.75 22.53 8.47
C LYS A 151 5.07 21.31 7.60
N ARG A 152 5.98 20.47 8.07
CA ARG A 152 6.34 19.21 7.42
C ARG A 152 5.11 18.28 7.40
N ARG A 153 4.80 17.72 6.23
CA ARG A 153 3.70 16.78 6.06
C ARG A 153 4.16 15.59 5.22
N ILE A 154 3.60 14.44 5.50
CA ILE A 154 3.73 13.27 4.62
C ILE A 154 2.97 13.54 3.33
N HIS A 155 3.61 13.24 2.19
CA HIS A 155 3.02 13.49 0.88
C HIS A 155 3.50 12.44 -0.12
N GLY A 156 2.64 12.07 -1.07
CA GLY A 156 2.98 11.13 -2.14
C GLY A 156 3.21 9.69 -1.66
N GLY A 157 4.09 8.99 -2.33
CA GLY A 157 4.47 7.62 -2.04
C GLY A 157 3.41 6.56 -2.41
N ARG A 158 3.67 5.31 -2.02
CA ARG A 158 2.81 4.16 -2.33
C ARG A 158 1.67 4.04 -1.32
N ALA A 159 0.55 4.66 -1.59
CA ALA A 159 -0.62 4.68 -0.71
C ALA A 159 -1.08 3.28 -0.25
N PRO A 160 -1.15 2.22 -1.08
CA PRO A 160 -1.54 0.89 -0.62
C PRO A 160 -0.60 0.31 0.43
N VAL A 161 0.73 0.53 0.30
CA VAL A 161 1.72 0.10 1.29
C VAL A 161 1.54 0.86 2.60
N ARG A 162 1.32 2.18 2.52
CA ARG A 162 1.08 3.02 3.70
C ARG A 162 -0.18 2.60 4.46
N VAL A 163 -1.26 2.26 3.76
CA VAL A 163 -2.49 1.74 4.39
C VAL A 163 -2.22 0.41 5.08
N ALA A 164 -1.49 -0.51 4.44
CA ALA A 164 -1.13 -1.79 5.04
C ALA A 164 -0.27 -1.60 6.30
N LEU A 165 0.70 -0.69 6.28
CA LEU A 165 1.52 -0.32 7.45
C LEU A 165 0.68 0.26 8.58
N TYR A 166 -0.24 1.19 8.27
CA TYR A 166 -1.12 1.78 9.26
C TYR A 166 -1.98 0.72 9.97
N MET A 167 -2.60 -0.17 9.20
CA MET A 167 -3.42 -1.25 9.78
C MET A 167 -2.59 -2.24 10.60
N ALA A 168 -1.36 -2.55 10.16
CA ALA A 168 -0.44 -3.39 10.91
C ALA A 168 -0.02 -2.73 12.24
N THR A 169 0.27 -1.43 12.21
CA THR A 169 0.62 -0.66 13.42
C THR A 169 -0.53 -0.65 14.42
N LEU A 170 -1.78 -0.43 13.97
CA LEU A 170 -2.96 -0.49 14.85
C LEU A 170 -3.14 -1.86 15.50
N SER A 171 -2.79 -2.92 14.77
CA SER A 171 -2.82 -4.28 15.31
C SER A 171 -1.67 -4.53 16.29
N ALA A 172 -0.46 -4.10 15.93
CA ALA A 172 0.73 -4.28 16.76
C ALA A 172 0.59 -3.56 18.12
N VAL A 173 0.12 -2.32 18.13
CA VAL A 173 -0.11 -1.55 19.37
C VAL A 173 -1.01 -2.28 20.37
N ARG A 174 -1.93 -3.13 19.89
CA ARG A 174 -2.81 -3.91 20.77
C ARG A 174 -2.17 -5.18 21.33
N TRP A 175 -1.21 -5.77 20.63
CA TRP A 175 -0.79 -7.15 20.89
C TRP A 175 0.73 -7.31 21.14
N ASP A 176 1.49 -6.24 20.91
CA ASP A 176 2.93 -6.24 21.12
C ASP A 176 3.28 -5.50 22.42
N PRO A 177 3.85 -6.17 23.44
CA PRO A 177 4.26 -5.54 24.68
C PRO A 177 5.29 -4.41 24.51
N TRP A 178 6.04 -4.41 23.40
CA TRP A 178 7.00 -3.36 23.07
C TRP A 178 6.36 -2.05 22.59
N THR A 179 5.09 -2.11 22.17
CA THR A 179 4.32 -0.92 21.74
C THR A 179 3.51 -0.32 22.89
N ASP A 180 3.46 -0.97 24.04
CA ASP A 180 2.80 -0.47 25.27
C ASP A 180 3.63 0.60 26.00
N GLN A 181 4.84 0.91 25.50
CA GLN A 181 5.54 2.10 25.92
C GLN A 181 4.78 3.33 25.41
N PRO A 182 4.50 4.32 26.30
CA PRO A 182 3.79 5.53 25.87
C PRO A 182 4.52 6.11 24.66
N PHE A 183 3.77 6.44 23.63
CA PHE A 183 4.24 7.12 22.44
C PHE A 183 5.17 8.25 22.90
N VAL A 184 6.47 8.05 22.80
CA VAL A 184 7.44 9.10 23.13
C VAL A 184 7.15 10.20 22.13
N ASP A 185 6.58 11.29 22.60
CA ASP A 185 6.31 12.47 21.78
C ASP A 185 7.67 13.00 21.31
N ILE A 186 8.06 12.60 20.08
CA ILE A 186 9.28 13.08 19.42
C ILE A 186 9.23 14.61 19.13
N ARG A 187 8.34 15.36 19.79
CA ARG A 187 8.23 16.81 19.68
C ARG A 187 8.98 17.56 20.79
N THR A 188 9.60 16.88 21.71
CA THR A 188 10.51 17.54 22.67
C THR A 188 11.90 17.61 22.06
N PRO A 189 12.54 18.81 22.15
CA PRO A 189 13.72 19.25 21.39
C PRO A 189 14.97 18.44 21.64
#